data_9830192c49fc77bfb46f6df4b96dbca5
#
_entry.id   9830192c49fc77bfb46f6df4b96dbca5
#
_cell.length_a   1.000
_cell.length_b   1.000
_cell.length_c   1.000
_cell.angle_alpha   90.00
_cell.angle_beta   90.00
_cell.angle_gamma   90.00
#
_symmetry.space_group_name_H-M   'P 1'
#
loop_
_entity.id
_entity.type
_entity.pdbx_description
1 polymer ?
#
loop_
_entity_poly.entity_id
_entity_poly.type
_entity_poly.pdbx_seq_one_letter_code
_entity_poly.pdbx_strand_id
1 'polypeptide(L)'
;MLLGYETRRLIRELFKRQEMKKMAWDEIKLNGGELIWISFVNNERRVGRFIRYTNEDKTSMLVELEESYGGGQIDVQKNEVFALFEV
;
A
#
# COMPACT_ATOMS: atom_id res chain seq x y z
N MET A 1 10.30 -2.36 27.62
CA MET A 1 10.90 -3.01 26.49
C MET A 1 10.68 -2.22 25.22
N LEU A 2 11.73 -1.98 24.49
CA LEU A 2 11.72 -1.02 23.37
C LEU A 2 11.27 -1.60 22.03
N LEU A 3 10.70 -2.78 22.05
CA LEU A 3 10.39 -3.50 20.82
C LEU A 3 9.51 -2.74 19.82
N GLY A 4 8.53 -1.98 20.32
CA GLY A 4 7.66 -1.24 19.42
C GLY A 4 8.38 -0.12 18.67
N TYR A 5 9.22 0.62 19.36
CA TYR A 5 9.96 1.72 18.78
C TYR A 5 11.07 1.23 17.86
N GLU A 6 11.84 0.26 18.30
CA GLU A 6 12.93 -0.29 17.51
C GLU A 6 12.42 -1.01 16.26
N THR A 7 11.30 -1.72 16.38
CA THR A 7 10.68 -2.38 15.24
C THR A 7 10.25 -1.38 14.19
N ARG A 8 9.64 -0.27 14.59
CA ARG A 8 9.24 0.79 13.65
C ARG A 8 10.44 1.39 12.94
N ARG A 9 11.54 1.60 13.66
CA ARG A 9 12.76 2.13 13.10
C ARG A 9 13.37 1.16 12.09
N LEU A 10 13.41 -0.12 12.42
CA LEU A 10 13.92 -1.16 11.54
C LEU A 10 13.10 -1.28 10.26
N ILE A 11 11.79 -1.25 10.38
CA ILE A 11 10.89 -1.31 9.22
C ILE A 11 11.14 -0.11 8.31
N ARG A 12 11.27 1.08 8.89
CA ARG A 12 11.54 2.29 8.12
C ARG A 12 12.87 2.21 7.38
N GLU A 13 13.91 1.70 8.03
CA GLU A 13 15.21 1.53 7.40
C GLU A 13 15.18 0.47 6.31
N LEU A 14 14.46 -0.63 6.53
CA LEU A 14 14.30 -1.68 5.53
C LEU A 14 13.62 -1.14 4.28
N PHE A 15 12.58 -0.33 4.44
CA PHE A 15 11.91 0.28 3.30
C PHE A 15 12.84 1.20 2.52
N LYS A 16 13.69 1.96 3.20
CA LYS A 16 14.67 2.82 2.55
C LYS A 16 15.72 2.01 1.79
N ARG A 17 16.17 0.91 2.38
CA ARG A 17 17.22 0.07 1.78
C ARG A 17 16.75 -0.76 0.62
N GLN A 18 15.49 -1.18 0.65
CA GLN A 18 14.95 -2.05 -0.37
C GLN A 18 14.57 -1.32 -1.65
N GLU A 19 14.72 -0.01 -1.69
CA GLU A 19 14.33 0.77 -2.85
C GLU A 19 12.97 0.31 -3.38
N MET A 20 11.91 0.67 -2.64
CA MET A 20 10.55 0.30 -3.02
C MET A 20 10.32 0.62 -4.49
N LYS A 21 9.91 -0.39 -5.22
CA LYS A 21 9.71 -0.26 -6.64
C LYS A 21 8.40 0.50 -6.89
N LYS A 22 8.52 1.66 -7.52
CA LYS A 22 7.36 2.42 -7.95
C LYS A 22 6.67 1.67 -9.09
N MET A 23 5.35 1.56 -9.00
CA MET A 23 4.58 0.91 -10.05
C MET A 23 3.42 1.79 -10.48
N ALA A 24 2.99 1.60 -11.72
CA ALA A 24 1.80 2.25 -12.22
C ALA A 24 0.55 1.56 -11.69
N TRP A 25 -0.56 2.27 -11.68
CA TRP A 25 -1.84 1.72 -11.27
C TRP A 25 -2.19 0.43 -12.01
N ASP A 26 -1.92 0.39 -13.32
CA ASP A 26 -2.28 -0.76 -14.15
C ASP A 26 -1.30 -1.93 -14.02
N GLU A 27 -0.17 -1.72 -13.36
CA GLU A 27 0.83 -2.76 -13.15
C GLU A 27 0.59 -3.58 -11.89
N ILE A 28 -0.39 -3.23 -11.10
CA ILE A 28 -0.71 -3.99 -9.89
C ILE A 28 -1.17 -5.38 -10.30
N LYS A 29 -0.36 -6.37 -9.97
CA LYS A 29 -0.68 -7.76 -10.29
C LYS A 29 -1.44 -8.39 -9.13
N LEU A 30 -2.40 -9.24 -9.49
CA LEU A 30 -3.16 -10.02 -8.54
C LEU A 30 -2.36 -11.19 -7.99
N ASN A 31 -1.17 -10.92 -7.49
CA ASN A 31 -0.41 -11.93 -6.79
C ASN A 31 -0.81 -11.88 -5.33
N GLY A 32 -1.86 -12.58 -5.00
CA GLY A 32 -2.48 -12.50 -3.69
C GLY A 32 -1.48 -12.47 -2.55
N GLY A 33 -1.52 -11.42 -1.77
CA GLY A 33 -0.76 -11.30 -0.55
C GLY A 33 0.43 -10.36 -0.58
N GLU A 34 0.79 -9.79 -1.71
CA GLU A 34 1.85 -8.81 -1.75
C GLU A 34 1.41 -7.47 -1.16
N LEU A 35 2.31 -6.90 -0.36
CA LEU A 35 2.06 -5.59 0.23
C LEU A 35 2.33 -4.50 -0.78
N ILE A 36 1.44 -3.51 -0.79
CA ILE A 36 1.64 -2.30 -1.56
C ILE A 36 1.61 -1.10 -0.60
N TRP A 37 2.43 -0.12 -0.91
CA TRP A 37 2.44 1.16 -0.23
C TRP A 37 1.70 2.16 -1.12
N ILE A 38 0.67 2.79 -0.57
CA ILE A 38 -0.14 3.74 -1.30
C ILE A 38 0.11 5.14 -0.73
N SER A 39 0.55 6.05 -1.58
CA SER A 39 0.67 7.45 -1.26
C SER A 39 -0.48 8.19 -1.92
N PHE A 40 -1.30 8.87 -1.12
CA PHE A 40 -2.47 9.58 -1.61
C PHE A 40 -2.15 11.05 -1.91
N VAL A 41 -2.96 11.67 -2.75
CA VAL A 41 -2.79 13.09 -3.12
C VAL A 41 -2.95 14.04 -1.94
N ASN A 42 -3.63 13.60 -0.87
CA ASN A 42 -3.80 14.38 0.36
C ASN A 42 -2.66 14.16 1.36
N ASN A 43 -1.55 13.54 0.96
CA ASN A 43 -0.40 13.19 1.77
C ASN A 43 -0.63 12.05 2.77
N GLU A 44 -1.78 11.43 2.75
CA GLU A 44 -1.98 10.22 3.54
C GLU A 44 -1.22 9.05 2.92
N ARG A 45 -0.90 8.08 3.76
CA ARG A 45 -0.22 6.86 3.35
C ARG A 45 -0.91 5.67 3.95
N ARG A 46 -1.02 4.60 3.18
CA ARG A 46 -1.58 3.34 3.63
C ARG A 46 -0.75 2.19 3.09
N VAL A 47 -0.67 1.14 3.87
CA VAL A 47 -0.03 -0.11 3.43
C VAL A 47 -1.07 -1.20 3.54
N GLY A 48 -1.16 -2.01 2.51
CA GLY A 48 -2.12 -3.09 2.49
C GLY A 48 -1.88 -4.05 1.35
N ARG A 49 -2.83 -4.95 1.15
CA ARG A 49 -2.76 -5.96 0.10
C ARG A 49 -3.82 -5.68 -0.94
N PHE A 50 -3.41 -5.65 -2.18
CA PHE A 50 -4.35 -5.53 -3.29
C PHE A 50 -5.21 -6.79 -3.37
N ILE A 51 -6.53 -6.61 -3.42
CA ILE A 51 -7.47 -7.72 -3.55
C ILE A 51 -7.96 -7.84 -4.99
N ARG A 52 -8.56 -6.79 -5.51
CA ARG A 52 -9.08 -6.77 -6.89
C ARG A 52 -9.45 -5.35 -7.29
N TYR A 53 -9.59 -5.13 -8.58
CA TYR A 53 -10.27 -3.94 -9.07
C TYR A 53 -11.76 -4.09 -8.81
N THR A 54 -12.44 -2.99 -8.51
CA THR A 54 -13.84 -3.01 -8.12
C THR A 54 -14.79 -2.57 -9.23
N ASN A 55 -14.24 -2.18 -10.38
CA ASN A 55 -15.06 -1.87 -11.54
C ASN A 55 -14.35 -2.29 -12.83
N GLU A 56 -15.12 -2.32 -13.94
CA GLU A 56 -14.61 -2.75 -15.25
C GLU A 56 -13.54 -1.82 -15.80
N ASP A 57 -13.65 -0.53 -15.50
CA ASP A 57 -12.71 0.48 -15.98
C ASP A 57 -11.38 0.45 -15.20
N LYS A 58 -11.31 -0.33 -14.14
CA LYS A 58 -10.13 -0.41 -13.27
C LYS A 58 -9.73 0.95 -12.72
N THR A 59 -10.72 1.76 -12.36
CA THR A 59 -10.49 3.07 -11.77
C THR A 59 -10.59 3.05 -10.24
N SER A 60 -10.93 1.91 -9.68
CA SER A 60 -10.94 1.70 -8.23
C SER A 60 -10.48 0.29 -7.89
N MET A 61 -9.93 0.13 -6.70
CA MET A 61 -9.46 -1.16 -6.23
C MET A 61 -9.82 -1.36 -4.77
N LEU A 62 -10.02 -2.62 -4.40
CA LEU A 62 -10.22 -3.02 -3.02
C LEU A 62 -8.88 -3.39 -2.42
N VAL A 63 -8.56 -2.82 -1.28
CA VAL A 63 -7.31 -3.05 -0.57
C VAL A 63 -7.61 -3.46 0.86
N GLU A 64 -6.97 -4.53 1.31
CA GLU A 64 -7.01 -4.93 2.70
C GLU A 64 -5.85 -4.26 3.43
N LEU A 65 -6.17 -3.34 4.33
CA LEU A 65 -5.14 -2.59 5.05
C LEU A 65 -4.46 -3.45 6.12
N GLU A 66 -3.17 -3.22 6.30
CA GLU A 66 -2.47 -3.75 7.46
C GLU A 66 -3.06 -3.15 8.74
N GLU A 67 -3.06 -3.92 9.81
CA GLU A 67 -3.62 -3.47 11.09
C GLU A 67 -2.98 -2.18 11.59
N SER A 68 -1.69 -2.02 11.37
CA SER A 68 -0.96 -0.80 11.73
C SER A 68 -1.45 0.45 10.99
N TYR A 69 -2.22 0.26 9.93
CA TYR A 69 -2.80 1.35 9.12
C TYR A 69 -4.33 1.35 9.18
N GLY A 70 -4.88 0.79 10.24
CA GLY A 70 -6.30 0.80 10.50
C GLY A 70 -7.02 -0.50 10.26
N GLY A 71 -6.41 -1.45 9.57
CA GLY A 71 -7.05 -2.72 9.24
C GLY A 71 -8.28 -2.59 8.36
N GLY A 72 -8.92 -3.72 8.10
CA GLY A 72 -10.13 -3.76 7.28
C GLY A 72 -9.87 -3.53 5.81
N GLN A 73 -10.94 -3.36 5.06
CA GLN A 73 -10.86 -3.18 3.62
C GLN A 73 -11.32 -1.77 3.25
N ILE A 74 -10.62 -1.17 2.30
CA ILE A 74 -10.98 0.13 1.76
C ILE A 74 -11.06 0.07 0.24
N ASP A 75 -11.90 0.92 -0.33
CA ASP A 75 -11.98 1.11 -1.76
C ASP A 75 -11.15 2.34 -2.13
N VAL A 76 -10.14 2.13 -2.96
CA VAL A 76 -9.18 3.17 -3.33
C VAL A 76 -9.47 3.61 -4.76
N GLN A 77 -9.69 4.89 -4.94
CA GLN A 77 -9.93 5.48 -6.25
C GLN A 77 -8.63 5.89 -6.91
N LYS A 78 -8.49 5.60 -8.18
CA LYS A 78 -7.28 5.93 -8.93
C LYS A 78 -6.90 7.40 -8.83
N ASN A 79 -7.89 8.29 -8.90
CA ASN A 79 -7.65 9.74 -8.85
C ASN A 79 -7.22 10.26 -7.48
N GLU A 80 -7.34 9.42 -6.44
CA GLU A 80 -6.88 9.78 -5.09
C GLU A 80 -5.42 9.37 -4.85
N VAL A 81 -4.85 8.58 -5.75
CA VAL A 81 -3.52 8.01 -5.58
C VAL A 81 -2.48 8.89 -6.24
N PHE A 82 -1.48 9.29 -5.46
CA PHE A 82 -0.32 10.01 -5.96
C PHE A 82 0.72 9.04 -6.51
N ALA A 83 1.03 7.98 -5.75
CA ALA A 83 2.02 7.00 -6.15
C ALA A 83 1.76 5.65 -5.47
N LEU A 84 2.17 4.59 -6.13
CA LEU A 84 2.10 3.22 -5.63
C LEU A 84 3.51 2.63 -5.63
N PHE A 85 3.79 1.84 -4.60
CA PHE A 85 5.07 1.16 -4.49
C PHE A 85 4.85 -0.30 -4.10
N GLU A 86 5.61 -1.16 -4.72
CA GLU A 86 5.68 -2.57 -4.33
C GLU A 86 6.67 -2.67 -3.17
N VAL A 87 6.22 -3.27 -2.09
CA VAL A 87 7.05 -3.42 -0.88
C VAL A 87 7.86 -4.70 -0.93
#